data_6769beb20b4d44fdf01020a817ae6d1a
#
_entry.id   6769beb20b4d44fdf01020a817ae6d1a
#
_cell.length_a   1.000
_cell.length_b   1.000
_cell.length_c   1.000
_cell.angle_alpha   90.00
_cell.angle_beta   90.00
_cell.angle_gamma   90.00
#
_symmetry.space_group_name_H-M   'P 1'
#
loop_
_entity.id
_entity.type
_entity.pdbx_description
1 polymer ?
#
loop_
_entity_poly.entity_id
_entity_poly.type
_entity_poly.pdbx_seq_one_letter_code
_entity_poly.pdbx_strand_id
1 'polypeptide(L)'
;MQNNQMNPLEQGAPWLANYGDVPFHLEYPNVSIADAVLKTAEKEKDFPAISFMGKTFSYTVLVEKINQAAAGFVALGVKKGDMVTICMPNVPQAVFCMYALNRIGAVASMIHPLSAVSEIIYYLREVK
;
A
#
# COMPACT_ATOMS: atom_id res chain seq x y z
N MET A 1 28.04 -15.47 13.65
CA MET A 1 28.66 -15.08 12.36
C MET A 1 27.63 -15.38 11.28
N GLN A 2 26.84 -14.38 10.88
CA GLN A 2 25.87 -14.54 9.78
C GLN A 2 26.65 -14.58 8.48
N ASN A 3 26.44 -15.65 7.72
CA ASN A 3 27.05 -15.85 6.41
C ASN A 3 26.43 -14.84 5.44
N ASN A 4 27.10 -13.72 5.24
CA ASN A 4 26.71 -12.63 4.34
C ASN A 4 27.05 -13.05 2.89
N GLN A 5 26.43 -14.14 2.42
CA GLN A 5 26.53 -14.50 1.00
C GLN A 5 25.60 -13.56 0.23
N MET A 6 26.21 -12.56 -0.42
CA MET A 6 25.51 -11.72 -1.39
C MET A 6 24.80 -12.60 -2.43
N ASN A 7 23.53 -12.30 -2.68
CA ASN A 7 22.76 -12.91 -3.76
C ASN A 7 23.53 -12.72 -5.09
N PRO A 8 23.69 -13.76 -5.93
CA PRO A 8 24.35 -13.62 -7.24
C PRO A 8 23.83 -12.50 -8.12
N LEU A 9 22.55 -12.10 -7.96
CA LEU A 9 21.94 -10.96 -8.67
C LEU A 9 22.49 -9.59 -8.22
N GLU A 10 23.15 -9.52 -7.08
CA GLU A 10 23.74 -8.32 -6.49
C GLU A 10 25.23 -8.16 -6.81
N GLN A 11 25.84 -9.20 -7.38
CA GLN A 11 27.23 -9.21 -7.81
C GLN A 11 27.42 -8.34 -9.08
N GLY A 12 27.17 -7.08 -9.01
CA GLY A 12 27.26 -6.15 -10.11
C GLY A 12 26.47 -4.87 -9.88
N ALA A 13 25.90 -4.72 -8.70
CA ALA A 13 25.18 -3.52 -8.31
C ALA A 13 26.17 -2.45 -7.80
N PRO A 14 26.58 -1.49 -8.65
CA PRO A 14 27.65 -0.53 -8.29
C PRO A 14 27.26 0.38 -7.12
N TRP A 15 25.97 0.54 -6.85
CA TRP A 15 25.46 1.34 -5.72
C TRP A 15 25.74 0.73 -4.35
N LEU A 16 25.97 -0.59 -4.25
CA LEU A 16 26.24 -1.25 -2.98
C LEU A 16 27.54 -0.77 -2.34
N ALA A 17 28.50 -0.29 -3.12
CA ALA A 17 29.73 0.31 -2.61
C ALA A 17 29.49 1.56 -1.76
N ASN A 18 28.33 2.20 -1.90
CA ASN A 18 27.97 3.42 -1.17
C ASN A 18 27.11 3.14 0.08
N TYR A 19 26.81 1.89 0.40
CA TYR A 19 25.94 1.55 1.53
C TYR A 19 26.62 1.72 2.89
N GLY A 20 27.96 1.66 2.97
CA GLY A 20 28.69 1.75 4.24
C GLY A 20 28.17 0.72 5.24
N ASP A 21 27.70 1.20 6.39
CA ASP A 21 27.15 0.34 7.46
C ASP A 21 25.67 -0.04 7.27
N VAL A 22 25.04 0.40 6.19
CA VAL A 22 23.64 0.03 5.89
C VAL A 22 23.59 -1.41 5.41
N PRO A 23 22.76 -2.28 6.02
CA PRO A 23 22.65 -3.67 5.59
C PRO A 23 22.11 -3.78 4.17
N PHE A 24 22.70 -4.64 3.35
CA PHE A 24 22.26 -4.89 1.96
C PHE A 24 20.90 -5.58 1.91
N HIS A 25 20.56 -6.34 2.94
CA HIS A 25 19.29 -7.07 3.08
C HIS A 25 18.64 -6.69 4.39
N LEU A 26 17.34 -6.43 4.31
CA LEU A 26 16.47 -6.26 5.46
C LEU A 26 15.60 -7.50 5.61
N GLU A 27 15.36 -7.91 6.85
CA GLU A 27 14.34 -8.91 7.13
C GLU A 27 12.97 -8.25 7.09
N TYR A 28 12.12 -8.68 6.15
CA TYR A 28 10.76 -8.19 6.02
C TYR A 28 9.79 -9.17 6.67
N PRO A 29 8.85 -8.69 7.50
CA PRO A 29 7.81 -9.55 8.04
C PRO A 29 6.92 -10.07 6.90
N ASN A 30 6.56 -11.36 6.94
CA ASN A 30 5.65 -11.96 5.96
C ASN A 30 4.20 -11.59 6.31
N VAL A 31 3.83 -10.34 6.08
CA VAL A 31 2.50 -9.77 6.34
C VAL A 31 2.08 -8.89 5.16
N SER A 32 0.78 -8.66 5.01
CA SER A 32 0.30 -7.67 4.04
C SER A 32 0.65 -6.24 4.47
N ILE A 33 0.66 -5.31 3.53
CA ILE A 33 0.88 -3.88 3.84
C ILE A 33 -0.23 -3.38 4.78
N ALA A 34 -1.47 -3.81 4.58
CA ALA A 34 -2.57 -3.48 5.48
C ALA A 34 -2.33 -4.00 6.90
N ASP A 35 -1.86 -5.25 7.06
CA ASP A 35 -1.55 -5.82 8.38
C ASP A 35 -0.41 -5.08 9.08
N ALA A 36 0.59 -4.60 8.34
CA ALA A 36 1.66 -3.77 8.89
C ALA A 36 1.10 -2.46 9.50
N VAL A 37 0.19 -1.80 8.78
CA VAL A 37 -0.51 -0.59 9.28
C VAL A 37 -1.36 -0.92 10.51
N LEU A 38 -2.10 -2.03 10.49
CA LEU A 38 -2.93 -2.45 11.63
C LEU A 38 -2.09 -2.73 12.89
N LYS A 39 -0.96 -3.42 12.75
CA LYS A 39 0.00 -3.67 13.86
C LYS A 39 0.58 -2.37 14.43
N THR A 40 0.86 -1.39 13.56
CA THR A 40 1.29 -0.06 14.01
C THR A 40 0.18 0.64 14.79
N ALA A 41 -1.06 0.58 14.28
CA ALA A 41 -2.22 1.18 14.92
C ALA A 41 -2.53 0.59 16.31
N GLU A 42 -2.20 -0.67 16.57
CA GLU A 42 -2.34 -1.27 17.91
C GLU A 42 -1.45 -0.60 18.96
N LYS A 43 -0.27 -0.13 18.55
CA LYS A 43 0.74 0.50 19.41
C LYS A 43 0.55 2.01 19.50
N GLU A 44 0.25 2.64 18.37
CA GLU A 44 0.28 4.08 18.17
C GLU A 44 -1.12 4.65 17.86
N LYS A 45 -2.14 4.25 18.61
CA LYS A 45 -3.57 4.54 18.36
C LYS A 45 -3.86 6.00 18.08
N ASP A 46 -3.35 6.88 18.92
CA ASP A 46 -3.64 8.32 18.87
C ASP A 46 -2.60 9.13 18.09
N PHE A 47 -1.53 8.46 17.60
CA PHE A 47 -0.52 9.12 16.81
C PHE A 47 -1.07 9.54 15.44
N PRO A 48 -0.64 10.71 14.90
CA PRO A 48 -1.04 11.17 13.57
C PRO A 48 -0.61 10.18 12.48
N ALA A 49 -1.56 9.62 11.76
CA ALA A 49 -1.32 8.70 10.64
C ALA A 49 -1.35 9.42 9.29
N ILE A 50 -2.27 10.37 9.11
CA ILE A 50 -2.42 11.15 7.87
C ILE A 50 -2.71 12.60 8.25
N SER A 51 -2.00 13.53 7.60
CA SER A 51 -2.34 14.96 7.61
C SER A 51 -2.68 15.41 6.20
N PHE A 52 -3.85 16.04 6.03
CA PHE A 52 -4.33 16.49 4.74
C PHE A 52 -5.14 17.78 4.88
N MET A 53 -4.75 18.86 4.19
CA MET A 53 -5.44 20.15 4.16
C MET A 53 -5.83 20.67 5.57
N GLY A 54 -4.88 20.60 6.50
CA GLY A 54 -5.08 21.05 7.88
C GLY A 54 -5.88 20.11 8.79
N LYS A 55 -6.35 18.98 8.27
CA LYS A 55 -6.98 17.91 9.07
C LYS A 55 -6.00 16.77 9.31
N THR A 56 -6.01 16.27 10.53
CA THR A 56 -5.19 15.12 10.94
C THR A 56 -6.08 13.93 11.31
N PHE A 57 -5.73 12.77 10.81
CA PHE A 57 -6.36 11.49 11.13
C PHE A 57 -5.38 10.67 11.97
N SER A 58 -5.81 10.20 13.13
CA SER A 58 -5.03 9.26 13.94
C SER A 58 -5.05 7.85 13.32
N TYR A 59 -4.16 6.96 13.80
CA TYR A 59 -4.19 5.56 13.40
C TYR A 59 -5.54 4.88 13.72
N THR A 60 -6.17 5.22 14.84
CA THR A 60 -7.52 4.73 15.18
C THR A 60 -8.51 5.06 14.07
N VAL A 61 -8.56 6.34 13.65
CA VAL A 61 -9.46 6.78 12.58
C VAL A 61 -9.10 6.15 11.24
N LEU A 62 -7.80 6.04 10.93
CA LEU A 62 -7.35 5.38 9.70
C LEU A 62 -7.86 3.94 9.62
N VAL A 63 -7.69 3.14 10.69
CA VAL A 63 -8.15 1.75 10.74
C VAL A 63 -9.67 1.65 10.61
N GLU A 64 -10.41 2.53 11.28
CA GLU A 64 -11.87 2.59 11.14
C GLU A 64 -12.29 2.82 9.69
N LYS A 65 -11.66 3.79 9.00
CA LYS A 65 -11.95 4.11 7.59
C LYS A 65 -11.56 2.98 6.65
N ILE A 66 -10.44 2.31 6.89
CA ILE A 66 -10.04 1.10 6.14
C ILE A 66 -11.10 0.02 6.29
N ASN A 67 -11.58 -0.24 7.51
CA ASN A 67 -12.58 -1.26 7.78
C ASN A 67 -13.93 -0.94 7.12
N GLN A 68 -14.37 0.32 7.19
CA GLN A 68 -15.59 0.78 6.51
C GLN A 68 -15.49 0.59 5.00
N ALA A 69 -14.37 0.99 4.39
CA ALA A 69 -14.14 0.81 2.95
C ALA A 69 -14.06 -0.67 2.56
N ALA A 70 -13.40 -1.52 3.35
CA ALA A 70 -13.31 -2.96 3.11
C ALA A 70 -14.70 -3.62 3.13
N ALA A 71 -15.53 -3.28 4.12
CA ALA A 71 -16.91 -3.76 4.20
C ALA A 71 -17.73 -3.31 2.98
N GLY A 72 -17.54 -2.06 2.53
CA GLY A 72 -18.18 -1.55 1.32
C GLY A 72 -17.78 -2.34 0.07
N PHE A 73 -16.49 -2.61 -0.14
CA PHE A 73 -16.02 -3.39 -1.29
C PHE A 73 -16.56 -4.84 -1.26
N VAL A 74 -16.58 -5.47 -0.09
CA VAL A 74 -17.17 -6.81 0.07
C VAL A 74 -18.66 -6.80 -0.26
N ALA A 75 -19.40 -5.78 0.18
CA ALA A 75 -20.84 -5.62 -0.14
C ALA A 75 -21.08 -5.40 -1.63
N LEU A 76 -20.13 -4.80 -2.35
CA LEU A 76 -20.15 -4.67 -3.81
C LEU A 76 -19.75 -5.95 -4.55
N GLY A 77 -19.39 -7.01 -3.83
CA GLY A 77 -19.02 -8.31 -4.39
C GLY A 77 -17.55 -8.49 -4.72
N VAL A 78 -16.67 -7.55 -4.32
CA VAL A 78 -15.22 -7.66 -4.53
C VAL A 78 -14.66 -8.81 -3.69
N LYS A 79 -13.84 -9.65 -4.31
CA LYS A 79 -13.25 -10.86 -3.73
C LYS A 79 -11.73 -10.79 -3.77
N LYS A 80 -11.10 -11.70 -3.03
CA LYS A 80 -9.66 -11.91 -3.10
C LYS A 80 -9.21 -12.21 -4.54
N GLY A 81 -8.20 -11.49 -5.00
CA GLY A 81 -7.64 -11.60 -6.34
C GLY A 81 -8.28 -10.68 -7.38
N ASP A 82 -9.45 -10.10 -7.08
CA ASP A 82 -10.06 -9.14 -7.99
C ASP A 82 -9.21 -7.88 -8.12
N MET A 83 -9.19 -7.30 -9.30
CA MET A 83 -8.54 -6.02 -9.56
C MET A 83 -9.55 -4.89 -9.51
N VAL A 84 -9.30 -3.90 -8.67
CA VAL A 84 -10.18 -2.74 -8.49
C VAL A 84 -9.42 -1.46 -8.84
N THR A 85 -9.90 -0.75 -9.84
CA THR A 85 -9.31 0.53 -10.23
C THR A 85 -9.80 1.66 -9.33
N ILE A 86 -8.84 2.38 -8.75
CA ILE A 86 -9.07 3.59 -7.97
C ILE A 86 -8.60 4.79 -8.80
N CYS A 87 -9.56 5.55 -9.32
CA CYS A 87 -9.28 6.76 -10.09
C CYS A 87 -9.60 8.00 -9.21
N MET A 88 -8.67 8.34 -8.33
CA MET A 88 -8.80 9.44 -7.39
C MET A 88 -7.50 10.26 -7.29
N PRO A 89 -7.58 11.55 -6.95
CA PRO A 89 -6.39 12.34 -6.62
C PRO A 89 -5.76 11.84 -5.31
N ASN A 90 -4.61 12.43 -4.93
CA ASN A 90 -3.94 12.12 -3.68
C ASN A 90 -4.73 12.69 -2.48
N VAL A 91 -5.75 11.95 -2.06
CA VAL A 91 -6.64 12.27 -0.95
C VAL A 91 -6.66 11.12 0.06
N PRO A 92 -7.01 11.36 1.34
CA PRO A 92 -7.07 10.30 2.34
C PRO A 92 -7.96 9.12 1.94
N GLN A 93 -9.04 9.35 1.20
CA GLN A 93 -9.95 8.32 0.70
C GLN A 93 -9.25 7.31 -0.23
N ALA A 94 -8.31 7.78 -1.07
CA ALA A 94 -7.52 6.89 -1.92
C ALA A 94 -6.67 5.92 -1.07
N VAL A 95 -6.10 6.42 0.03
CA VAL A 95 -5.32 5.62 0.99
C VAL A 95 -6.23 4.59 1.68
N PHE A 96 -7.42 5.01 2.14
CA PHE A 96 -8.39 4.10 2.78
C PHE A 96 -8.80 2.97 1.83
N CYS A 97 -9.11 3.29 0.58
CA CYS A 97 -9.48 2.30 -0.44
C CYS A 97 -8.33 1.34 -0.77
N MET A 98 -7.10 1.85 -0.92
CA MET A 98 -5.93 1.03 -1.21
C MET A 98 -5.67 -0.01 -0.10
N TYR A 99 -5.65 0.43 1.16
CA TYR A 99 -5.47 -0.48 2.29
C TYR A 99 -6.66 -1.42 2.48
N ALA A 100 -7.89 -0.95 2.22
CA ALA A 100 -9.09 -1.77 2.29
C ALA A 100 -9.06 -2.93 1.29
N LEU A 101 -8.69 -2.66 0.03
CA LEU A 101 -8.52 -3.69 -0.99
C LEU A 101 -7.41 -4.67 -0.64
N ASN A 102 -6.26 -4.17 -0.19
CA ASN A 102 -5.17 -5.03 0.28
C ASN A 102 -5.60 -5.93 1.45
N ARG A 103 -6.41 -5.41 2.39
CA ARG A 103 -6.92 -6.15 3.54
C ARG A 103 -7.82 -7.33 3.13
N ILE A 104 -8.66 -7.16 2.11
CA ILE A 104 -9.53 -8.25 1.61
C ILE A 104 -8.84 -9.13 0.56
N GLY A 105 -7.56 -8.86 0.27
CA GLY A 105 -6.76 -9.62 -0.68
C GLY A 105 -7.05 -9.30 -2.15
N ALA A 106 -7.72 -8.20 -2.43
CA ALA A 106 -7.90 -7.65 -3.76
C ALA A 106 -6.69 -6.78 -4.17
N VAL A 107 -6.56 -6.49 -5.44
CA VAL A 107 -5.48 -5.69 -6.01
C VAL A 107 -5.99 -4.29 -6.32
N ALA A 108 -5.34 -3.28 -5.77
CA ALA A 108 -5.62 -1.88 -6.07
C ALA A 108 -4.83 -1.42 -7.30
N SER A 109 -5.53 -1.05 -8.37
CA SER A 109 -4.94 -0.40 -9.54
C SER A 109 -5.16 1.10 -9.44
N MET A 110 -4.10 1.87 -9.20
CA MET A 110 -4.19 3.31 -8.96
C MET A 110 -4.00 4.07 -10.28
N ILE A 111 -4.99 4.88 -10.65
CA ILE A 111 -4.95 5.72 -11.86
C ILE A 111 -5.10 7.19 -11.48
N HIS A 112 -4.29 8.04 -12.11
CA HIS A 112 -4.41 9.48 -11.90
C HIS A 112 -5.68 10.03 -12.57
N PRO A 113 -6.56 10.79 -11.87
CA PRO A 113 -7.85 11.23 -12.43
C PRO A 113 -7.74 12.26 -13.55
N LEU A 114 -6.57 12.90 -13.70
CA LEU A 114 -6.30 13.84 -14.80
C LEU A 114 -5.57 13.19 -15.98
N SER A 115 -5.43 11.86 -16.00
CA SER A 115 -4.94 11.14 -17.17
C SER A 115 -5.90 11.31 -18.35
N ALA A 116 -5.37 11.27 -19.58
CA ALA A 116 -6.20 11.32 -20.76
C ALA A 116 -7.18 10.14 -20.80
N VAL A 117 -8.37 10.35 -21.35
CA VAL A 117 -9.41 9.32 -21.42
C VAL A 117 -8.91 8.03 -22.09
N SER A 118 -8.09 8.17 -23.14
CA SER A 118 -7.45 7.04 -23.83
C SER A 118 -6.53 6.23 -22.92
N GLU A 119 -5.77 6.90 -22.03
CA GLU A 119 -4.89 6.24 -21.05
C GLU A 119 -5.71 5.51 -19.99
N ILE A 120 -6.77 6.16 -19.47
CA ILE A 120 -7.66 5.52 -18.49
C ILE A 120 -8.28 4.25 -19.08
N ILE A 121 -8.79 4.32 -20.33
CA ILE A 121 -9.34 3.16 -21.04
C ILE A 121 -8.27 2.08 -21.22
N TYR A 122 -7.05 2.46 -21.58
CA TYR A 122 -5.94 1.51 -21.71
C TYR A 122 -5.67 0.79 -20.39
N TYR A 123 -5.48 1.53 -19.28
CA TYR A 123 -5.23 0.93 -17.96
C TYR A 123 -6.36 0.01 -17.51
N LEU A 124 -7.62 0.39 -17.73
CA LEU A 124 -8.77 -0.46 -17.40
C LEU A 124 -8.83 -1.76 -18.22
N ARG A 125 -8.24 -1.79 -19.40
CA ARG A 125 -8.16 -3.00 -20.24
C ARG A 125 -7.03 -3.93 -19.81
N GLU A 126 -5.93 -3.36 -19.31
CA GLU A 126 -4.76 -4.14 -18.86
C GLU A 126 -5.01 -4.86 -17.53
N VAL A 127 -5.90 -4.36 -16.69
CA VAL A 127 -6.25 -4.92 -15.37
C VAL A 127 -7.48 -5.84 -15.43
N LYS A 128 -7.50 -6.77 -16.37
CA LYS A 128 -8.60 -7.76 -16.50
C LYS A 128 -8.30 -9.01 -15.69
#